data_42468d28a942d65f51487a2cf6e03d7a
#
_entry.id   42468d28a942d65f51487a2cf6e03d7a
#
_cell.length_a   1.000
_cell.length_b   1.000
_cell.length_c   1.000
_cell.angle_alpha   90.00
_cell.angle_beta   90.00
_cell.angle_gamma   90.00
#
_symmetry.space_group_name_H-M   'P 1'
#
loop_
_entity.id
_entity.type
_entity.pdbx_description
1 polymer ?
#
loop_
_entity_poly.entity_id
_entity_poly.type
_entity_poly.pdbx_seq_one_letter_code
_entity_poly.pdbx_strand_id
1 'polypeptide(L)'
;MKIFKGMLISSLALTTFTGIGNTFLTNTAHAANDDSTKIQVRSNKNLNETAIGSKFPLLSVNPYDEPRFSRQGYLEEAPLGINAPYAWGIKGGDGQGATFVDLEEGWLLNHEDLVSQNIEFMSGKMGNDLSHGTSVLGVVSAADNGIGNIGIAPKAKVKVISDIRNNGKIDVRDAILSAVDSLHAGDVLLIEESFEYPGYGDKPLPVEVYPSMFNAIRKGTDKGIIIIEAAGNGGNDLDEFKDFGGKRIFNRNSPDFKDSGAIIVGASTARVPHKRLDFSNYGSRIDVYGWGEYVDTLDTYQNQNSKGDKITDQKVTNRYTTNFRGTSSASPIIAGAAVSIQGIAKAHLGKAYTPEELRAILSNPNTGTKSNNPSSDRIGVLPDLKAILSNLGFKSDLTPNDSIAFPEKIEKNKEAENSTFVFPDEEIKSKGDKSSTITFPEEDLNQKEKEDVSIVFPE
;
A
#
# COMPACT_ATOMS: atom_id res chain seq x y z
N MET A 1 -15.39 -3.04 60.39
CA MET A 1 -16.23 -4.08 61.06
C MET A 1 -16.87 -4.93 59.96
N LYS A 2 -16.54 -6.26 59.97
CA LYS A 2 -17.07 -7.39 59.19
C LYS A 2 -16.75 -7.36 57.67
N ILE A 3 -15.71 -7.99 57.12
CA ILE A 3 -15.35 -9.44 56.99
C ILE A 3 -16.56 -10.31 56.56
N PHE A 4 -16.53 -10.82 55.34
CA PHE A 4 -16.73 -12.24 55.08
C PHE A 4 -15.97 -12.70 53.83
N LYS A 5 -15.15 -13.68 54.09
CA LYS A 5 -14.43 -14.56 53.18
C LYS A 5 -15.40 -15.64 52.63
N GLY A 6 -15.15 -16.13 51.48
CA GLY A 6 -15.74 -17.39 50.98
C GLY A 6 -14.96 -17.88 49.75
N MET A 7 -14.20 -18.77 49.97
CA MET A 7 -13.25 -19.68 49.36
C MET A 7 -13.96 -20.98 49.02
N LEU A 8 -13.56 -21.63 47.99
CA LEU A 8 -13.29 -23.07 47.72
C LEU A 8 -13.87 -23.54 46.37
N ILE A 9 -13.05 -23.99 45.50
CA ILE A 9 -12.27 -25.24 45.24
C ILE A 9 -12.93 -26.10 44.15
N SER A 10 -12.15 -26.29 43.11
CA SER A 10 -11.74 -27.49 42.34
C SER A 10 -12.80 -28.46 41.78
N SER A 11 -12.64 -28.83 40.53
CA SER A 11 -12.12 -30.18 40.22
C SER A 11 -11.83 -30.35 38.73
N LEU A 12 -10.72 -30.99 38.53
CA LEU A 12 -10.13 -31.56 37.32
C LEU A 12 -10.95 -32.82 36.93
N ALA A 13 -11.23 -32.97 35.62
CA ALA A 13 -11.50 -34.31 35.07
C ALA A 13 -10.96 -34.40 33.64
N LEU A 14 -9.91 -35.16 33.55
CA LEU A 14 -9.29 -35.71 32.35
C LEU A 14 -10.07 -36.94 31.94
N THR A 15 -10.58 -37.04 30.70
CA THR A 15 -10.93 -38.33 30.12
C THR A 15 -10.56 -38.40 28.67
N THR A 16 -9.59 -39.22 28.38
CA THR A 16 -9.26 -39.82 27.09
C THR A 16 -10.35 -40.78 26.68
N PHE A 17 -10.80 -40.74 25.43
CA PHE A 17 -11.35 -41.93 24.78
C PHE A 17 -11.01 -41.96 23.29
N THR A 18 -10.33 -43.03 22.92
CA THR A 18 -10.10 -43.57 21.58
C THR A 18 -11.35 -44.29 21.11
N GLY A 19 -11.64 -44.26 19.81
CA GLY A 19 -12.63 -45.20 19.24
C GLY A 19 -13.15 -44.87 17.86
N ILE A 20 -12.73 -45.63 16.94
CA ILE A 20 -13.07 -45.88 15.54
C ILE A 20 -14.60 -46.04 15.33
N GLY A 21 -15.13 -45.54 14.23
CA GLY A 21 -16.47 -45.94 13.77
C GLY A 21 -16.95 -45.24 12.51
N ASN A 22 -16.75 -45.90 11.37
CA ASN A 22 -17.41 -45.60 10.09
C ASN A 22 -18.94 -45.81 10.21
N THR A 23 -19.73 -44.88 9.68
CA THR A 23 -21.07 -45.18 9.19
C THR A 23 -21.42 -44.38 7.97
N PHE A 24 -21.69 -45.12 6.89
CA PHE A 24 -22.31 -44.68 5.65
C PHE A 24 -23.77 -44.29 5.92
N LEU A 25 -24.19 -43.18 5.32
CA LEU A 25 -25.59 -42.91 5.08
C LEU A 25 -25.81 -42.61 3.59
N THR A 26 -26.45 -43.57 2.93
CA THR A 26 -27.03 -43.48 1.60
C THR A 26 -28.31 -42.65 1.65
N ASN A 27 -28.44 -41.65 0.77
CA ASN A 27 -29.75 -41.14 0.42
C ASN A 27 -29.91 -41.16 -1.11
N THR A 28 -30.91 -41.94 -1.48
CA THR A 28 -31.46 -42.11 -2.83
C THR A 28 -32.20 -40.83 -3.28
N ALA A 29 -31.89 -40.32 -4.45
CA ALA A 29 -32.74 -39.36 -5.16
C ALA A 29 -33.21 -39.95 -6.49
N HIS A 30 -34.49 -39.81 -6.72
CA HIS A 30 -35.20 -40.26 -7.90
C HIS A 30 -34.81 -39.52 -9.18
N ALA A 31 -34.70 -40.28 -10.25
CA ALA A 31 -34.47 -39.78 -11.61
C ALA A 31 -35.75 -39.22 -12.22
N ALA A 32 -35.64 -38.15 -12.98
CA ALA A 32 -36.55 -37.83 -14.10
C ALA A 32 -35.67 -37.53 -15.31
N ASN A 33 -35.95 -38.26 -16.37
CA ASN A 33 -35.33 -38.18 -17.68
C ASN A 33 -35.65 -36.84 -18.37
N ASP A 34 -34.70 -36.22 -19.06
CA ASP A 34 -34.87 -35.95 -20.48
C ASP A 34 -33.54 -35.67 -21.19
N ASP A 35 -33.57 -35.86 -22.48
CA ASP A 35 -32.65 -36.35 -23.47
C ASP A 35 -31.62 -35.31 -24.00
N SER A 36 -30.54 -35.89 -24.54
CA SER A 36 -29.63 -35.35 -25.57
C SER A 36 -28.63 -34.23 -25.24
N THR A 37 -27.40 -34.61 -25.01
CA THR A 37 -26.26 -34.49 -25.94
C THR A 37 -24.95 -35.04 -25.31
N LYS A 38 -24.47 -36.13 -25.91
CA LYS A 38 -23.20 -36.77 -25.52
C LYS A 38 -22.04 -35.94 -26.00
N ILE A 39 -21.35 -35.25 -25.07
CA ILE A 39 -19.96 -34.83 -25.27
C ILE A 39 -19.06 -35.94 -24.70
N GLN A 40 -18.39 -36.65 -25.58
CA GLN A 40 -17.38 -37.62 -25.18
C GLN A 40 -16.13 -36.88 -24.71
N VAL A 41 -15.91 -36.84 -23.42
CA VAL A 41 -14.60 -36.51 -22.84
C VAL A 41 -13.73 -37.76 -22.98
N ARG A 42 -12.81 -37.75 -23.94
CA ARG A 42 -11.74 -38.74 -24.02
C ARG A 42 -10.78 -38.50 -22.86
N SER A 43 -10.82 -39.37 -21.86
CA SER A 43 -9.75 -39.45 -20.85
C SER A 43 -8.48 -40.02 -21.52
N ASN A 44 -7.51 -39.16 -21.73
CA ASN A 44 -6.14 -39.62 -21.98
C ASN A 44 -5.54 -40.02 -20.62
N LYS A 45 -5.74 -41.28 -20.23
CA LYS A 45 -4.87 -41.99 -19.31
C LYS A 45 -3.62 -42.36 -20.10
N ASN A 46 -2.51 -41.72 -19.81
CA ASN A 46 -1.11 -42.11 -19.84
C ASN A 46 -0.23 -40.88 -20.11
N LEU A 47 -0.06 -40.06 -19.07
CA LEU A 47 1.17 -39.31 -18.92
C LEU A 47 1.86 -39.89 -17.68
N ASN A 48 2.99 -40.52 -17.92
CA ASN A 48 3.89 -40.97 -16.85
C ASN A 48 4.13 -39.82 -15.89
N GLU A 49 3.70 -39.98 -14.65
CA GLU A 49 4.21 -39.22 -13.51
C GLU A 49 5.70 -39.59 -13.33
N THR A 50 6.57 -39.06 -14.17
CA THR A 50 7.94 -38.83 -13.77
C THR A 50 7.86 -37.68 -12.76
N ALA A 51 8.02 -38.03 -11.50
CA ALA A 51 8.23 -37.09 -10.40
C ALA A 51 9.34 -36.11 -10.78
N ILE A 52 8.96 -34.97 -11.35
CA ILE A 52 9.76 -33.76 -11.31
C ILE A 52 9.55 -33.27 -9.87
N GLY A 53 10.37 -33.79 -8.96
CA GLY A 53 10.49 -33.22 -7.64
C GLY A 53 10.75 -31.75 -7.84
N SER A 54 9.83 -30.90 -7.37
CA SER A 54 9.94 -29.46 -7.42
C SER A 54 11.23 -29.05 -6.71
N LYS A 55 12.28 -28.80 -7.48
CA LYS A 55 13.54 -28.20 -7.03
C LYS A 55 13.42 -26.68 -6.86
N PHE A 56 12.20 -26.15 -6.80
CA PHE A 56 12.01 -24.76 -6.49
C PHE A 56 12.09 -24.60 -4.96
N PRO A 57 12.95 -23.71 -4.44
CA PRO A 57 12.85 -23.33 -3.05
C PRO A 57 11.40 -22.92 -2.82
N LEU A 58 10.82 -23.36 -1.71
CA LEU A 58 9.47 -22.94 -1.30
C LEU A 58 9.56 -21.44 -1.03
N LEU A 59 9.19 -20.65 -2.04
CA LEU A 59 8.96 -19.24 -1.83
C LEU A 59 7.90 -19.08 -0.74
N SER A 60 8.09 -18.11 0.12
CA SER A 60 7.07 -17.75 1.10
C SER A 60 5.81 -17.20 0.43
N VAL A 61 5.91 -16.82 -0.83
CA VAL A 61 4.87 -16.21 -1.68
C VAL A 61 4.90 -16.87 -3.05
N ASN A 62 3.74 -17.22 -3.61
CA ASN A 62 3.63 -17.76 -4.98
C ASN A 62 2.86 -16.79 -5.93
N PRO A 63 3.54 -15.78 -6.49
CA PRO A 63 2.86 -14.79 -7.33
C PRO A 63 2.32 -15.33 -8.65
N TYR A 64 2.72 -16.53 -9.08
CA TYR A 64 2.26 -17.12 -10.35
C TYR A 64 0.83 -17.62 -10.30
N ASP A 65 0.30 -17.87 -9.12
CA ASP A 65 -1.10 -18.27 -8.95
C ASP A 65 -2.03 -17.05 -8.97
N GLU A 66 -1.47 -15.83 -8.86
CA GLU A 66 -2.25 -14.59 -8.85
C GLU A 66 -2.54 -14.10 -10.28
N PRO A 67 -3.82 -14.09 -10.71
CA PRO A 67 -4.19 -13.82 -12.11
C PRO A 67 -3.78 -12.44 -12.61
N ARG A 68 -3.60 -11.46 -11.70
CA ARG A 68 -3.26 -10.08 -12.06
C ARG A 68 -1.79 -9.72 -11.85
N PHE A 69 -0.97 -10.63 -11.34
CA PHE A 69 0.45 -10.38 -11.08
C PHE A 69 1.18 -9.76 -12.28
N SER A 70 0.95 -10.26 -13.50
CA SER A 70 1.56 -9.74 -14.72
C SER A 70 1.17 -8.29 -15.08
N ARG A 71 0.19 -7.71 -14.39
CA ARG A 71 -0.24 -6.31 -14.58
C ARG A 71 0.39 -5.38 -13.55
N GLN A 72 0.96 -5.92 -12.49
CA GLN A 72 1.55 -5.18 -11.37
C GLN A 72 3.03 -4.85 -11.67
N GLY A 73 3.29 -4.12 -12.75
CA GLY A 73 4.65 -3.82 -13.21
C GLY A 73 5.53 -3.11 -12.18
N TYR A 74 4.93 -2.46 -11.18
CA TYR A 74 5.69 -1.86 -10.07
C TYR A 74 6.39 -2.90 -9.17
N LEU A 75 5.99 -4.18 -9.25
CA LEU A 75 6.66 -5.30 -8.57
C LEU A 75 7.89 -5.81 -9.33
N GLU A 76 7.96 -5.53 -10.66
CA GLU A 76 8.98 -6.06 -11.56
C GLU A 76 10.41 -5.65 -11.17
N GLU A 77 11.37 -6.22 -11.88
CA GLU A 77 12.78 -5.85 -11.71
C GLU A 77 13.03 -4.38 -12.05
N ALA A 78 13.98 -3.78 -11.32
CA ALA A 78 14.49 -2.46 -11.67
C ALA A 78 15.14 -2.51 -13.08
N PRO A 79 15.03 -1.46 -13.89
CA PRO A 79 14.58 -0.12 -13.50
C PRO A 79 13.06 0.09 -13.55
N LEU A 80 12.24 -0.89 -13.95
CA LEU A 80 10.80 -0.71 -14.12
C LEU A 80 10.07 -0.64 -12.77
N GLY A 81 10.27 -1.63 -11.90
CA GLY A 81 9.66 -1.74 -10.58
C GLY A 81 10.69 -1.78 -9.46
N ILE A 82 10.26 -2.26 -8.30
CA ILE A 82 11.03 -2.29 -7.05
C ILE A 82 11.72 -3.62 -6.75
N ASN A 83 11.66 -4.62 -7.62
CA ASN A 83 12.16 -5.98 -7.37
C ASN A 83 11.51 -6.66 -6.15
N ALA A 84 10.19 -6.55 -5.96
CA ALA A 84 9.49 -7.16 -4.82
C ALA A 84 9.72 -8.68 -4.73
N PRO A 85 9.70 -9.46 -5.84
CA PRO A 85 9.94 -10.90 -5.80
C PRO A 85 11.29 -11.29 -5.21
N TYR A 86 12.34 -10.48 -5.38
CA TYR A 86 13.64 -10.76 -4.75
C TYR A 86 13.54 -10.74 -3.22
N ALA A 87 12.79 -9.81 -2.66
CA ALA A 87 12.58 -9.73 -1.21
C ALA A 87 11.80 -10.95 -0.69
N TRP A 88 10.80 -11.45 -1.44
CA TRP A 88 10.04 -12.65 -1.05
C TRP A 88 10.88 -13.92 -0.93
N GLY A 89 12.02 -13.98 -1.62
CA GLY A 89 13.02 -15.04 -1.46
C GLY A 89 13.90 -14.89 -0.20
N ILE A 90 13.63 -13.93 0.68
CA ILE A 90 14.34 -13.71 1.94
C ILE A 90 13.33 -13.77 3.09
N LYS A 91 13.62 -14.52 4.14
CA LYS A 91 12.72 -14.63 5.29
C LYS A 91 12.32 -13.24 5.82
N GLY A 92 11.02 -12.99 5.89
CA GLY A 92 10.44 -11.71 6.32
C GLY A 92 10.23 -10.70 5.18
N GLY A 93 10.74 -10.97 3.97
CA GLY A 93 10.60 -10.07 2.82
C GLY A 93 9.18 -9.99 2.27
N ASP A 94 8.32 -10.94 2.63
CA ASP A 94 6.87 -10.94 2.42
C ASP A 94 6.10 -10.10 3.46
N GLY A 95 6.80 -9.37 4.31
CA GLY A 95 6.25 -8.55 5.40
C GLY A 95 6.01 -9.32 6.70
N GLN A 96 6.27 -10.64 6.76
CA GLN A 96 6.10 -11.39 7.98
C GLN A 96 6.89 -10.79 9.14
N GLY A 97 6.22 -10.58 10.28
CA GLY A 97 6.82 -9.98 11.48
C GLY A 97 6.84 -8.44 11.49
N ALA A 98 6.44 -7.78 10.40
CA ALA A 98 6.26 -6.34 10.34
C ALA A 98 4.76 -5.97 10.45
N THR A 99 4.49 -4.73 10.90
CA THR A 99 3.14 -4.16 10.98
C THR A 99 3.04 -3.01 9.99
N PHE A 100 1.99 -3.02 9.18
CA PHE A 100 1.58 -1.93 8.30
C PHE A 100 0.29 -1.30 8.82
N VAL A 101 0.23 0.02 8.80
CA VAL A 101 -0.97 0.79 9.17
C VAL A 101 -1.27 1.79 8.07
N ASP A 102 -2.50 1.75 7.60
CA ASP A 102 -3.02 2.70 6.63
C ASP A 102 -3.95 3.70 7.32
N LEU A 103 -3.74 5.00 7.10
CA LEU A 103 -4.54 6.08 7.63
C LEU A 103 -5.32 6.71 6.47
N GLU A 104 -6.65 6.58 6.51
CA GLU A 104 -7.57 6.93 5.44
C GLU A 104 -8.99 7.19 5.97
N GLU A 105 -9.91 7.57 5.09
CA GLU A 105 -11.33 7.69 5.42
C GLU A 105 -11.99 6.33 5.62
N GLY A 106 -11.74 5.36 4.71
CA GLY A 106 -12.41 4.07 4.76
C GLY A 106 -11.88 3.00 3.80
N TRP A 107 -12.33 1.74 4.03
CA TRP A 107 -11.87 0.55 3.29
C TRP A 107 -12.98 -0.47 3.12
N LEU A 108 -12.94 -1.23 2.03
CA LEU A 108 -13.76 -2.43 1.82
C LEU A 108 -13.01 -3.67 2.33
N LEU A 109 -12.96 -3.86 3.64
CA LEU A 109 -12.16 -4.90 4.30
C LEU A 109 -12.61 -6.35 3.97
N ASN A 110 -13.78 -6.52 3.41
CA ASN A 110 -14.29 -7.80 2.92
C ASN A 110 -14.05 -8.02 1.41
N HIS A 111 -13.17 -7.23 0.79
CA HIS A 111 -12.69 -7.53 -0.56
C HIS A 111 -12.04 -8.91 -0.60
N GLU A 112 -12.21 -9.67 -1.70
CA GLU A 112 -11.72 -11.06 -1.80
C GLU A 112 -10.23 -11.20 -1.53
N ASP A 113 -9.41 -10.19 -1.90
CA ASP A 113 -7.96 -10.15 -1.64
C ASP A 113 -7.58 -9.58 -0.26
N LEU A 114 -8.54 -9.13 0.55
CA LEU A 114 -8.28 -8.55 1.87
C LEU A 114 -8.87 -9.36 3.01
N VAL A 115 -9.95 -10.10 2.76
CA VAL A 115 -10.73 -10.78 3.81
C VAL A 115 -9.90 -11.74 4.65
N SER A 116 -8.90 -12.40 4.06
CA SER A 116 -7.98 -13.32 4.75
C SER A 116 -6.88 -12.63 5.55
N GLN A 117 -6.66 -11.33 5.35
CA GLN A 117 -5.63 -10.55 6.04
C GLN A 117 -5.98 -10.25 7.51
N ASN A 118 -7.24 -10.47 7.92
CA ASN A 118 -7.70 -10.20 9.29
C ASN A 118 -7.33 -8.79 9.77
N ILE A 119 -7.64 -7.78 8.95
CA ILE A 119 -7.26 -6.39 9.16
C ILE A 119 -7.91 -5.83 10.42
N GLU A 120 -7.09 -5.26 11.30
CA GLU A 120 -7.52 -4.66 12.56
C GLU A 120 -7.93 -3.20 12.34
N PHE A 121 -9.20 -2.85 12.62
CA PHE A 121 -9.64 -1.47 12.65
C PHE A 121 -9.30 -0.87 14.03
N MET A 122 -8.35 0.08 14.06
CA MET A 122 -7.79 0.62 15.31
C MET A 122 -8.70 1.62 15.99
N SER A 123 -9.14 2.65 15.29
CA SER A 123 -10.01 3.70 15.82
C SER A 123 -10.61 4.59 14.74
N GLY A 124 -11.60 5.42 15.13
CA GLY A 124 -12.35 6.29 14.24
C GLY A 124 -13.67 5.68 13.81
N LYS A 125 -14.21 6.12 12.69
CA LYS A 125 -15.41 5.60 12.04
C LYS A 125 -15.13 5.33 10.58
N MET A 126 -15.59 4.21 10.07
CA MET A 126 -15.54 3.91 8.65
C MET A 126 -16.30 4.97 7.87
N GLY A 127 -15.65 5.62 6.91
CA GLY A 127 -16.24 6.59 6.01
C GLY A 127 -17.13 5.97 4.95
N ASN A 128 -17.65 6.79 4.06
CA ASN A 128 -18.48 6.35 2.95
C ASN A 128 -17.66 6.05 1.70
N ASP A 129 -16.58 6.78 1.46
CA ASP A 129 -15.61 6.43 0.42
C ASP A 129 -14.70 5.32 0.94
N LEU A 130 -14.76 4.18 0.26
CA LEU A 130 -13.97 3.01 0.60
C LEU A 130 -12.95 2.69 -0.49
N SER A 131 -13.00 3.40 -1.63
CA SER A 131 -12.23 3.02 -2.81
C SER A 131 -10.76 3.29 -2.62
N HIS A 132 -10.43 4.49 -2.17
CA HIS A 132 -9.06 4.96 -2.06
C HIS A 132 -8.25 4.06 -1.11
N GLY A 133 -8.66 3.92 0.14
CA GLY A 133 -7.95 3.06 1.10
C GLY A 133 -7.94 1.58 0.70
N THR A 134 -9.00 1.08 0.00
CA THR A 134 -8.99 -0.28 -0.55
C THR A 134 -7.89 -0.45 -1.60
N SER A 135 -7.72 0.55 -2.48
CA SER A 135 -6.67 0.54 -3.50
C SER A 135 -5.28 0.59 -2.87
N VAL A 136 -5.08 1.39 -1.84
CA VAL A 136 -3.84 1.47 -1.06
C VAL A 136 -3.50 0.13 -0.42
N LEU A 137 -4.46 -0.48 0.29
CA LEU A 137 -4.28 -1.82 0.90
C LEU A 137 -3.94 -2.88 -0.14
N GLY A 138 -4.52 -2.79 -1.35
CA GLY A 138 -4.23 -3.72 -2.45
C GLY A 138 -2.76 -3.70 -2.87
N VAL A 139 -2.16 -2.52 -2.98
CA VAL A 139 -0.74 -2.38 -3.35
C VAL A 139 0.18 -2.96 -2.27
N VAL A 140 -0.12 -2.72 -0.99
CA VAL A 140 0.76 -3.14 0.11
C VAL A 140 0.51 -4.58 0.51
N SER A 141 -0.75 -5.02 0.64
CA SER A 141 -1.11 -6.19 1.43
C SER A 141 -2.18 -7.10 0.83
N ALA A 142 -2.52 -6.97 -0.47
CA ALA A 142 -3.36 -7.98 -1.11
C ALA A 142 -2.81 -9.38 -0.84
N ALA A 143 -3.70 -10.32 -0.51
CA ALA A 143 -3.32 -11.64 -0.02
C ALA A 143 -2.72 -12.52 -1.13
N ASP A 144 -1.78 -13.37 -0.80
CA ASP A 144 -1.32 -14.50 -1.62
C ASP A 144 -2.36 -15.62 -1.52
N ASN A 145 -3.38 -15.61 -2.38
CA ASN A 145 -4.57 -16.46 -2.25
C ASN A 145 -5.04 -17.11 -3.58
N GLY A 146 -4.31 -16.90 -4.66
CA GLY A 146 -4.64 -17.41 -6.00
C GLY A 146 -5.75 -16.63 -6.69
N ILE A 147 -6.07 -15.41 -6.21
CA ILE A 147 -7.13 -14.55 -6.72
C ILE A 147 -6.60 -13.13 -6.89
N GLY A 148 -6.85 -12.51 -8.05
CA GLY A 148 -6.63 -11.07 -8.26
C GLY A 148 -5.19 -10.59 -8.18
N ASN A 149 -4.91 -9.67 -7.29
CA ASN A 149 -3.61 -9.03 -7.08
C ASN A 149 -2.83 -9.69 -5.94
N ILE A 150 -1.53 -9.39 -5.88
CA ILE A 150 -0.69 -9.68 -4.74
C ILE A 150 -0.07 -8.39 -4.20
N GLY A 151 -0.09 -8.20 -2.89
CA GLY A 151 0.57 -7.08 -2.23
C GLY A 151 2.09 -7.23 -2.22
N ILE A 152 2.81 -6.12 -2.04
CA ILE A 152 4.27 -6.12 -1.89
C ILE A 152 4.69 -6.88 -0.61
N ALA A 153 3.87 -6.77 0.43
CA ALA A 153 4.09 -7.39 1.75
C ALA A 153 2.85 -8.18 2.20
N PRO A 154 2.48 -9.28 1.49
CA PRO A 154 1.20 -9.97 1.66
C PRO A 154 1.04 -10.69 3.00
N LYS A 155 2.11 -10.82 3.80
CA LYS A 155 2.08 -11.43 5.14
C LYS A 155 2.36 -10.45 6.28
N ALA A 156 2.30 -9.15 6.00
CA ALA A 156 2.35 -8.13 7.03
C ALA A 156 1.15 -8.24 7.99
N LYS A 157 1.33 -7.84 9.23
CA LYS A 157 0.18 -7.55 10.10
C LYS A 157 -0.41 -6.21 9.69
N VAL A 158 -1.65 -6.23 9.19
CA VAL A 158 -2.31 -5.03 8.66
C VAL A 158 -3.27 -4.45 9.68
N LYS A 159 -3.23 -3.13 9.82
CA LYS A 159 -4.16 -2.34 10.61
C LYS A 159 -4.59 -1.11 9.82
N VAL A 160 -5.75 -0.57 10.18
CA VAL A 160 -6.27 0.65 9.56
C VAL A 160 -6.78 1.60 10.63
N ILE A 161 -6.66 2.91 10.37
CA ILE A 161 -7.13 3.95 11.27
C ILE A 161 -7.82 5.05 10.48
N SER A 162 -9.08 5.36 10.82
CA SER A 162 -9.83 6.37 10.09
C SER A 162 -9.55 7.78 10.61
N ASP A 163 -9.39 8.71 9.69
CA ASP A 163 -9.34 10.15 9.96
C ASP A 163 -10.71 10.71 10.37
N ILE A 164 -11.83 10.03 10.01
CA ILE A 164 -13.15 10.35 10.56
C ILE A 164 -13.20 9.88 12.01
N ARG A 165 -13.15 10.83 12.92
CA ARG A 165 -13.11 10.51 14.34
C ARG A 165 -14.51 10.22 14.91
N ASN A 166 -14.56 9.77 16.18
CA ASN A 166 -15.80 9.32 16.83
C ASN A 166 -16.91 10.39 16.86
N ASN A 167 -16.57 11.66 16.77
CA ASN A 167 -17.52 12.77 16.65
C ASN A 167 -18.08 12.96 15.24
N GLY A 168 -17.62 12.17 14.25
CA GLY A 168 -18.01 12.24 12.84
C GLY A 168 -17.32 13.36 12.05
N LYS A 169 -16.29 13.97 12.59
CA LYS A 169 -15.47 14.98 11.90
C LYS A 169 -14.14 14.37 11.48
N ILE A 170 -13.61 14.86 10.38
CA ILE A 170 -12.25 14.55 9.95
C ILE A 170 -11.28 15.27 10.89
N ASP A 171 -10.33 14.53 11.44
CA ASP A 171 -9.22 15.05 12.25
C ASP A 171 -8.01 14.13 12.06
N VAL A 172 -7.24 14.43 11.04
CA VAL A 172 -6.03 13.68 10.66
C VAL A 172 -4.99 13.72 11.79
N ARG A 173 -4.85 14.87 12.47
CA ARG A 173 -3.93 14.98 13.60
C ARG A 173 -4.27 14.01 14.73
N ASP A 174 -5.55 13.92 15.11
CA ASP A 174 -5.99 12.98 16.14
C ASP A 174 -5.82 11.53 15.70
N ALA A 175 -6.04 11.24 14.40
CA ALA A 175 -5.78 9.92 13.82
C ALA A 175 -4.29 9.56 13.90
N ILE A 176 -3.39 10.47 13.50
CA ILE A 176 -1.93 10.26 13.60
C ILE A 176 -1.54 10.02 15.07
N LEU A 177 -2.00 10.84 16.00
CA LEU A 177 -1.67 10.68 17.42
C LEU A 177 -2.19 9.36 17.98
N SER A 178 -3.41 8.97 17.63
CA SER A 178 -3.99 7.68 18.02
C SER A 178 -3.20 6.49 17.48
N ALA A 179 -2.72 6.56 16.23
CA ALA A 179 -1.82 5.57 15.65
C ALA A 179 -0.50 5.53 16.42
N VAL A 180 0.14 6.69 16.60
CA VAL A 180 1.44 6.82 17.30
C VAL A 180 1.36 6.27 18.73
N ASP A 181 0.26 6.49 19.46
CA ASP A 181 0.12 5.98 20.83
C ASP A 181 0.04 4.44 20.88
N SER A 182 -0.49 3.80 19.82
CA SER A 182 -0.72 2.35 19.73
C SER A 182 0.39 1.57 19.04
N LEU A 183 1.22 2.21 18.22
CA LEU A 183 2.27 1.58 17.43
C LEU A 183 3.59 1.48 18.20
N HIS A 184 4.48 0.63 17.70
CA HIS A 184 5.80 0.37 18.27
C HIS A 184 6.90 0.76 17.27
N ALA A 185 8.13 0.89 17.76
CA ALA A 185 9.29 1.12 16.92
C ALA A 185 9.41 0.06 15.81
N GLY A 186 9.60 0.53 14.58
CA GLY A 186 9.70 -0.31 13.39
C GLY A 186 8.35 -0.73 12.76
N ASP A 187 7.20 -0.33 13.31
CA ASP A 187 5.93 -0.39 12.60
C ASP A 187 5.87 0.73 11.54
N VAL A 188 5.13 0.50 10.45
CA VAL A 188 5.05 1.42 9.31
C VAL A 188 3.65 2.03 9.26
N LEU A 189 3.56 3.35 9.32
CA LEU A 189 2.34 4.15 9.17
C LEU A 189 2.40 4.90 7.84
N LEU A 190 1.39 4.71 6.99
CA LEU A 190 1.20 5.44 5.75
C LEU A 190 0.14 6.53 5.96
N ILE A 191 0.42 7.73 5.47
CA ILE A 191 -0.46 8.90 5.47
C ILE A 191 -0.61 9.36 4.03
N GLU A 192 -1.82 9.24 3.49
CA GLU A 192 -2.12 9.55 2.09
C GLU A 192 -2.68 10.96 1.90
N GLU A 193 -3.11 11.59 2.97
CA GLU A 193 -3.70 12.92 2.93
C GLU A 193 -2.70 13.98 2.51
N SER A 194 -3.23 15.00 1.87
CA SER A 194 -2.53 16.23 1.55
C SER A 194 -3.44 17.43 1.73
N PHE A 195 -2.88 18.58 2.05
CA PHE A 195 -3.66 19.74 2.42
C PHE A 195 -3.42 20.93 1.51
N GLU A 196 -4.49 21.63 1.16
CA GLU A 196 -4.40 22.97 0.65
C GLU A 196 -3.80 23.91 1.70
N TYR A 197 -3.04 24.89 1.23
CA TYR A 197 -2.43 25.88 2.12
C TYR A 197 -2.84 27.27 1.67
N PRO A 198 -3.41 28.11 2.55
CA PRO A 198 -3.88 29.44 2.18
C PRO A 198 -2.81 30.25 1.43
N GLY A 199 -3.23 30.82 0.31
CA GLY A 199 -2.32 31.57 -0.59
C GLY A 199 -1.64 30.73 -1.67
N TYR A 200 -1.79 29.41 -1.67
CA TYR A 200 -1.26 28.50 -2.69
C TYR A 200 -2.32 27.94 -3.66
N GLY A 201 -3.60 28.33 -3.48
CA GLY A 201 -4.72 27.83 -4.30
C GLY A 201 -4.97 26.35 -4.11
N ASP A 202 -5.64 25.72 -5.08
CA ASP A 202 -5.99 24.29 -5.09
C ASP A 202 -4.76 23.42 -5.40
N LYS A 203 -3.70 23.57 -4.61
CA LYS A 203 -2.41 22.92 -4.80
C LYS A 203 -1.97 22.25 -3.51
N PRO A 204 -2.47 21.02 -3.21
CA PRO A 204 -2.22 20.36 -1.96
C PRO A 204 -0.72 20.11 -1.73
N LEU A 205 -0.32 20.25 -0.48
CA LEU A 205 1.03 20.06 0.07
C LEU A 205 1.05 18.86 1.01
N PRO A 206 2.23 18.28 1.33
CA PRO A 206 2.33 17.22 2.35
C PRO A 206 1.70 17.67 3.67
N VAL A 207 1.09 16.74 4.42
CA VAL A 207 0.38 17.09 5.66
C VAL A 207 1.26 17.78 6.70
N GLU A 208 2.58 17.49 6.69
CA GLU A 208 3.55 18.14 7.59
C GLU A 208 3.73 19.66 7.36
N VAL A 209 3.04 20.23 6.36
CA VAL A 209 3.01 21.69 6.14
C VAL A 209 2.45 22.42 7.36
N TYR A 210 1.50 21.80 8.07
CA TYR A 210 0.92 22.37 9.26
C TYR A 210 1.69 21.97 10.54
N PRO A 211 2.02 22.93 11.43
CA PRO A 211 2.81 22.65 12.64
C PRO A 211 2.24 21.55 13.52
N SER A 212 0.93 21.45 13.63
CA SER A 212 0.27 20.43 14.46
C SER A 212 0.45 19.03 13.89
N MET A 213 0.37 18.88 12.56
CA MET A 213 0.62 17.62 11.86
C MET A 213 2.10 17.25 11.91
N PHE A 214 2.99 18.22 11.63
CA PHE A 214 4.44 18.05 11.78
C PHE A 214 4.81 17.52 13.16
N ASN A 215 4.26 18.11 14.22
CA ASN A 215 4.55 17.70 15.61
C ASN A 215 4.00 16.29 15.92
N ALA A 216 2.84 15.92 15.38
CA ALA A 216 2.28 14.58 15.52
C ALA A 216 3.15 13.52 14.81
N ILE A 217 3.57 13.80 13.57
CA ILE A 217 4.49 12.97 12.79
C ILE A 217 5.83 12.85 13.50
N ARG A 218 6.40 13.97 13.96
CA ARG A 218 7.67 13.99 14.68
C ARG A 218 7.62 13.15 15.95
N LYS A 219 6.52 13.23 16.71
CA LYS A 219 6.29 12.36 17.89
C LYS A 219 6.36 10.87 17.52
N GLY A 220 5.81 10.50 16.36
CA GLY A 220 5.85 9.13 15.86
C GLY A 220 7.25 8.68 15.45
N THR A 221 7.95 9.50 14.66
CA THR A 221 9.31 9.18 14.23
C THR A 221 10.30 9.16 15.38
N ASP A 222 10.17 10.05 16.38
CA ASP A 222 10.96 10.02 17.62
C ASP A 222 10.68 8.75 18.47
N LYS A 223 9.48 8.16 18.36
CA LYS A 223 9.13 6.87 18.97
C LYS A 223 9.70 5.67 18.18
N GLY A 224 10.29 5.91 17.00
CA GLY A 224 10.84 4.89 16.12
C GLY A 224 9.84 4.30 15.13
N ILE A 225 8.66 4.90 14.95
CA ILE A 225 7.66 4.50 13.96
C ILE A 225 8.12 5.04 12.59
N ILE A 226 8.10 4.20 11.59
CA ILE A 226 8.34 4.59 10.21
C ILE A 226 7.09 5.28 9.68
N ILE A 227 7.17 6.56 9.38
CA ILE A 227 6.06 7.31 8.80
C ILE A 227 6.38 7.64 7.35
N ILE A 228 5.43 7.33 6.47
CA ILE A 228 5.51 7.58 5.03
C ILE A 228 4.36 8.52 4.67
N GLU A 229 4.66 9.57 3.93
CA GLU A 229 3.69 10.57 3.49
C GLU A 229 3.65 10.67 1.97
N ALA A 230 2.45 10.79 1.41
CA ALA A 230 2.28 11.23 0.04
C ALA A 230 2.75 12.70 -0.10
N ALA A 231 3.48 13.00 -1.18
CA ALA A 231 3.98 14.36 -1.41
C ALA A 231 2.85 15.37 -1.74
N GLY A 232 1.68 14.88 -2.15
CA GLY A 232 0.57 15.67 -2.62
C GLY A 232 0.62 15.98 -4.13
N ASN A 233 -0.56 16.22 -4.70
CA ASN A 233 -0.75 16.36 -6.15
C ASN A 233 -0.83 17.82 -6.63
N GLY A 234 -0.14 18.75 -5.95
CA GLY A 234 -0.18 20.18 -6.24
C GLY A 234 0.75 20.67 -7.35
N GLY A 235 1.70 19.84 -7.80
CA GLY A 235 2.74 20.24 -8.76
C GLY A 235 3.67 21.35 -8.23
N ASN A 236 3.76 21.49 -6.91
CA ASN A 236 4.52 22.55 -6.25
C ASN A 236 6.02 22.25 -6.22
N ASP A 237 6.83 23.26 -6.44
CA ASP A 237 8.22 23.27 -6.03
C ASP A 237 8.31 23.53 -4.52
N LEU A 238 8.53 22.47 -3.74
CA LEU A 238 8.59 22.56 -2.28
C LEU A 238 9.78 23.39 -1.79
N ASP A 239 10.84 23.52 -2.59
CA ASP A 239 11.99 24.37 -2.23
C ASP A 239 11.64 25.87 -2.31
N GLU A 240 10.63 26.23 -3.10
CA GLU A 240 10.14 27.61 -3.22
C GLU A 240 8.97 27.92 -2.29
N PHE A 241 8.37 26.88 -1.67
CA PHE A 241 7.28 27.05 -0.72
C PHE A 241 7.72 27.91 0.47
N LYS A 242 6.82 28.81 0.91
CA LYS A 242 6.99 29.64 2.11
C LYS A 242 5.75 29.54 2.99
N ASP A 243 5.95 29.24 4.25
CA ASP A 243 4.89 29.32 5.24
C ASP A 243 4.41 30.77 5.50
N PHE A 244 3.40 30.95 6.33
CA PHE A 244 2.88 32.29 6.69
C PHE A 244 3.94 33.23 7.30
N GLY A 245 5.01 32.68 7.86
CA GLY A 245 6.15 33.44 8.38
C GLY A 245 7.21 33.74 7.33
N GLY A 246 6.98 33.38 6.05
CA GLY A 246 7.94 33.54 4.96
C GLY A 246 9.09 32.52 4.98
N LYS A 247 8.98 31.46 5.78
CA LYS A 247 10.03 30.45 6.00
C LYS A 247 9.94 29.34 4.95
N ARG A 248 11.09 28.94 4.40
CA ARG A 248 11.19 27.82 3.44
C ARG A 248 11.35 26.49 4.19
N ILE A 249 10.30 26.01 4.83
CA ILE A 249 10.32 24.86 5.73
C ILE A 249 10.59 23.52 5.06
N PHE A 250 10.37 23.40 3.76
CA PHE A 250 10.62 22.18 2.97
C PHE A 250 11.97 22.17 2.24
N ASN A 251 12.65 23.33 2.14
CA ASN A 251 13.91 23.39 1.43
C ASN A 251 15.07 22.95 2.33
N ARG A 252 15.68 21.79 2.02
CA ARG A 252 16.81 21.23 2.82
C ARG A 252 18.04 22.16 2.89
N ASN A 253 18.15 23.11 1.96
CA ASN A 253 19.24 24.10 1.96
C ASN A 253 18.86 25.39 2.70
N SER A 254 17.64 25.50 3.20
CA SER A 254 17.18 26.65 3.99
C SER A 254 17.56 26.49 5.47
N PRO A 255 17.95 27.58 6.14
CA PRO A 255 18.10 27.55 7.60
C PRO A 255 16.77 27.31 8.35
N ASP A 256 15.64 27.47 7.66
CA ASP A 256 14.30 27.24 8.21
C ASP A 256 13.81 25.82 8.00
N PHE A 257 14.59 24.95 7.35
CA PHE A 257 14.21 23.58 7.07
C PHE A 257 13.77 22.83 8.33
N LYS A 258 12.65 22.14 8.22
CA LYS A 258 12.12 21.27 9.28
C LYS A 258 12.11 19.83 8.80
N ASP A 259 12.61 18.92 9.61
CA ASP A 259 12.60 17.48 9.36
C ASP A 259 11.71 16.78 10.36
N SER A 260 10.56 16.27 9.92
CA SER A 260 9.67 15.46 10.75
C SER A 260 10.19 14.04 10.97
N GLY A 261 11.16 13.60 10.18
CA GLY A 261 11.65 12.22 10.15
C GLY A 261 10.85 11.32 9.21
N ALA A 262 9.71 11.76 8.67
CA ALA A 262 8.93 11.01 7.70
C ALA A 262 9.63 10.89 6.34
N ILE A 263 9.27 9.86 5.59
CA ILE A 263 9.68 9.60 4.21
C ILE A 263 8.60 10.18 3.29
N ILE A 264 8.94 11.23 2.52
CA ILE A 264 8.00 11.82 1.58
C ILE A 264 8.16 11.24 0.18
N VAL A 265 7.04 10.84 -0.43
CA VAL A 265 6.99 10.07 -1.67
C VAL A 265 6.41 10.90 -2.81
N GLY A 266 7.24 11.15 -3.84
CA GLY A 266 6.80 11.74 -5.09
C GLY A 266 6.26 10.71 -6.09
N ALA A 267 5.61 11.19 -7.16
CA ALA A 267 4.99 10.36 -8.18
C ALA A 267 5.70 10.45 -9.53
N SER A 268 5.97 9.30 -10.13
CA SER A 268 6.58 9.17 -11.46
C SER A 268 5.67 8.47 -12.46
N THR A 269 6.03 8.59 -13.75
CA THR A 269 5.46 7.74 -14.80
C THR A 269 5.76 6.27 -14.54
N ALA A 270 4.84 5.39 -14.95
CA ALA A 270 5.03 3.94 -14.90
C ALA A 270 6.03 3.41 -15.94
N ARG A 271 6.37 4.20 -16.94
CA ARG A 271 7.26 3.81 -18.03
C ARG A 271 8.70 4.22 -17.77
N VAL A 272 9.64 3.40 -18.20
CA VAL A 272 11.08 3.70 -18.21
C VAL A 272 11.43 4.47 -19.49
N PRO A 273 12.28 5.50 -19.38
CA PRO A 273 12.81 6.09 -18.16
C PRO A 273 11.72 6.86 -17.38
N HIS A 274 11.67 6.64 -16.07
CA HIS A 274 10.69 7.33 -15.22
C HIS A 274 10.87 8.84 -15.26
N LYS A 275 9.76 9.57 -15.26
CA LYS A 275 9.73 11.03 -15.19
C LYS A 275 8.78 11.45 -14.08
N ARG A 276 9.04 12.55 -13.44
CA ARG A 276 8.08 13.16 -12.53
C ARG A 276 6.77 13.44 -13.27
N LEU A 277 5.65 13.07 -12.68
CA LEU A 277 4.33 13.50 -13.18
C LEU A 277 4.07 14.97 -12.79
N ASP A 278 3.41 15.70 -13.69
CA ASP A 278 3.27 17.16 -13.56
C ASP A 278 2.55 17.58 -12.27
N PHE A 279 1.60 16.75 -11.83
CA PHE A 279 0.88 16.99 -10.58
C PHE A 279 1.73 16.71 -9.32
N SER A 280 2.77 15.88 -9.41
CA SER A 280 3.57 15.54 -8.22
C SER A 280 4.30 16.76 -7.68
N ASN A 281 4.13 17.03 -6.39
CA ASN A 281 5.04 17.93 -5.69
C ASN A 281 6.47 17.40 -5.79
N TYR A 282 7.45 18.31 -5.78
CA TYR A 282 8.86 18.01 -6.00
C TYR A 282 9.74 18.99 -5.22
N GLY A 283 10.99 18.65 -5.05
CA GLY A 283 11.96 19.48 -4.34
C GLY A 283 12.87 18.66 -3.45
N SER A 284 13.77 19.33 -2.74
CA SER A 284 14.78 18.67 -1.90
C SER A 284 14.19 17.89 -0.72
N ARG A 285 12.92 18.16 -0.32
CA ARG A 285 12.25 17.45 0.75
C ARG A 285 11.81 16.03 0.34
N ILE A 286 11.59 15.78 -0.96
CA ILE A 286 11.17 14.48 -1.44
C ILE A 286 12.34 13.49 -1.31
N ASP A 287 12.07 12.35 -0.67
CA ASP A 287 13.08 11.32 -0.39
C ASP A 287 13.15 10.27 -1.49
N VAL A 288 11.98 9.80 -1.95
CA VAL A 288 11.82 8.69 -2.90
C VAL A 288 10.63 8.93 -3.80
N TYR A 289 10.49 8.10 -4.85
CA TYR A 289 9.28 8.11 -5.67
C TYR A 289 8.78 6.69 -5.93
N GLY A 290 7.49 6.59 -6.28
CA GLY A 290 6.85 5.40 -6.82
C GLY A 290 6.10 5.72 -8.12
N TRP A 291 5.44 4.70 -8.72
CA TRP A 291 4.56 4.94 -9.86
C TRP A 291 3.32 5.73 -9.42
N GLY A 292 3.07 6.85 -10.09
CA GLY A 292 1.91 7.71 -9.86
C GLY A 292 0.81 7.54 -10.91
N GLU A 293 0.89 6.52 -11.74
CA GLU A 293 -0.09 6.21 -12.79
C GLU A 293 -0.10 4.72 -13.11
N TYR A 294 -1.24 4.22 -13.63
CA TYR A 294 -1.41 2.85 -14.10
C TYR A 294 -1.04 1.78 -13.08
N VAL A 295 -1.24 2.05 -11.80
CA VAL A 295 -1.05 1.06 -10.74
C VAL A 295 -2.25 0.12 -10.71
N ASP A 296 -2.00 -1.17 -10.97
CA ASP A 296 -3.01 -2.24 -10.90
C ASP A 296 -3.21 -2.65 -9.45
N THR A 297 -4.43 -2.50 -8.95
CA THR A 297 -4.78 -2.76 -7.54
C THR A 297 -6.27 -3.04 -7.36
N LEU A 298 -6.70 -3.16 -6.11
CA LEU A 298 -8.09 -3.37 -5.72
C LEU A 298 -8.94 -2.12 -5.95
N ASP A 299 -10.25 -2.32 -6.15
CA ASP A 299 -11.22 -1.24 -6.30
C ASP A 299 -12.57 -1.65 -5.69
N THR A 300 -13.46 -0.71 -5.51
CA THR A 300 -14.78 -0.92 -4.92
C THR A 300 -15.92 -0.51 -5.85
N TYR A 301 -15.63 0.18 -6.94
CA TYR A 301 -16.66 0.72 -7.82
C TYR A 301 -17.06 -0.26 -8.92
N GLN A 302 -18.37 -0.37 -9.18
CA GLN A 302 -18.86 -0.88 -10.46
C GLN A 302 -18.69 0.21 -11.52
N ASN A 303 -18.39 -0.21 -12.75
CA ASN A 303 -18.26 0.69 -13.90
C ASN A 303 -19.35 1.78 -13.89
N GLN A 304 -18.95 2.98 -14.30
CA GLN A 304 -19.90 4.07 -14.55
C GLN A 304 -21.04 3.57 -15.47
N ASN A 305 -22.25 4.00 -15.18
CA ASN A 305 -23.34 3.77 -16.12
C ASN A 305 -23.07 4.53 -17.45
N SER A 306 -23.85 4.26 -18.48
CA SER A 306 -23.73 4.92 -19.79
C SER A 306 -23.87 6.46 -19.75
N LYS A 307 -24.16 7.03 -18.58
CA LYS A 307 -24.23 8.48 -18.32
C LYS A 307 -23.06 9.01 -17.51
N GLY A 308 -22.11 8.15 -17.14
CA GLY A 308 -20.95 8.53 -16.32
C GLY A 308 -21.21 8.65 -14.82
N ASP A 309 -22.43 8.27 -14.35
CA ASP A 309 -22.72 8.26 -12.92
C ASP A 309 -22.08 7.02 -12.28
N LYS A 310 -21.33 7.23 -11.21
CA LYS A 310 -20.81 6.12 -10.38
C LYS A 310 -22.02 5.36 -9.80
N ILE A 311 -22.12 4.06 -10.08
CA ILE A 311 -23.16 3.21 -9.48
C ILE A 311 -22.71 2.89 -8.06
N THR A 312 -23.13 3.71 -7.10
CA THR A 312 -22.64 3.70 -5.71
C THR A 312 -23.32 2.66 -4.80
N ASP A 313 -24.32 1.95 -5.26
CA ASP A 313 -25.20 1.18 -4.35
C ASP A 313 -24.78 -0.27 -4.08
N GLN A 314 -23.75 -0.79 -4.71
CA GLN A 314 -23.23 -2.12 -4.40
C GLN A 314 -21.71 -2.09 -4.23
N LYS A 315 -21.27 -2.21 -2.99
CA LYS A 315 -19.88 -2.48 -2.63
C LYS A 315 -19.50 -3.84 -3.17
N VAL A 316 -18.72 -3.86 -4.25
CA VAL A 316 -18.36 -5.10 -4.94
C VAL A 316 -17.02 -5.59 -4.45
N THR A 317 -17.02 -6.77 -3.85
CA THR A 317 -15.87 -7.35 -3.13
C THR A 317 -14.82 -8.00 -4.03
N ASN A 318 -14.97 -7.91 -5.34
CA ASN A 318 -14.08 -8.53 -6.34
C ASN A 318 -13.78 -7.58 -7.52
N ARG A 319 -13.54 -6.32 -7.21
CA ARG A 319 -13.20 -5.30 -8.21
C ARG A 319 -11.74 -4.90 -8.14
N TYR A 320 -11.24 -4.54 -9.32
CA TYR A 320 -9.86 -4.16 -9.53
C TYR A 320 -9.80 -2.99 -10.51
N THR A 321 -8.84 -2.13 -10.32
CA THR A 321 -8.52 -1.05 -11.26
C THR A 321 -7.12 -1.25 -11.86
N THR A 322 -6.92 -0.75 -13.06
CA THR A 322 -5.59 -0.65 -13.70
C THR A 322 -5.10 0.79 -13.72
N ASN A 323 -5.80 1.69 -13.03
CA ASN A 323 -5.58 3.13 -13.15
C ASN A 323 -5.61 3.85 -11.79
N PHE A 324 -5.14 3.19 -10.74
CA PHE A 324 -4.90 3.89 -9.49
C PHE A 324 -3.71 4.84 -9.70
N ARG A 325 -3.88 6.11 -9.31
CA ARG A 325 -2.95 7.18 -9.67
C ARG A 325 -2.80 8.20 -8.54
N GLY A 326 -1.88 9.16 -8.73
CA GLY A 326 -1.55 10.18 -7.75
C GLY A 326 -0.28 9.86 -6.98
N THR A 327 0.11 10.73 -6.07
CA THR A 327 1.11 10.40 -5.05
C THR A 327 0.60 9.29 -4.14
N SER A 328 -0.72 9.11 -4.07
CA SER A 328 -1.40 8.02 -3.34
C SER A 328 -1.22 6.64 -3.96
N SER A 329 -0.89 6.52 -5.26
CA SER A 329 -0.49 5.23 -5.82
C SER A 329 1.03 4.98 -5.66
N ALA A 330 1.80 6.04 -5.53
CA ALA A 330 3.26 5.98 -5.35
C ALA A 330 3.68 5.60 -3.92
N SER A 331 3.04 6.20 -2.91
CA SER A 331 3.40 6.02 -1.50
C SER A 331 3.15 4.60 -0.97
N PRO A 332 2.09 3.86 -1.33
CA PRO A 332 1.94 2.47 -0.89
C PRO A 332 3.00 1.54 -1.49
N ILE A 333 3.55 1.82 -2.67
CA ILE A 333 4.69 1.06 -3.22
C ILE A 333 5.90 1.19 -2.29
N ILE A 334 6.17 2.38 -1.80
CA ILE A 334 7.27 2.64 -0.87
C ILE A 334 6.95 2.07 0.53
N ALA A 335 5.69 2.14 0.97
CA ALA A 335 5.27 1.54 2.23
C ALA A 335 5.45 0.03 2.21
N GLY A 336 5.07 -0.65 1.13
CA GLY A 336 5.30 -2.07 0.94
C GLY A 336 6.78 -2.44 0.96
N ALA A 337 7.64 -1.66 0.27
CA ALA A 337 9.10 -1.84 0.32
C ALA A 337 9.65 -1.66 1.74
N ALA A 338 9.19 -0.65 2.47
CA ALA A 338 9.56 -0.41 3.87
C ALA A 338 9.17 -1.59 4.78
N VAL A 339 7.94 -2.10 4.63
CA VAL A 339 7.43 -3.26 5.39
C VAL A 339 8.26 -4.51 5.11
N SER A 340 8.60 -4.77 3.83
CA SER A 340 9.47 -5.90 3.44
C SER A 340 10.85 -5.79 4.09
N ILE A 341 11.48 -4.62 4.05
CA ILE A 341 12.81 -4.42 4.68
C ILE A 341 12.72 -4.58 6.21
N GLN A 342 11.68 -4.06 6.85
CA GLN A 342 11.48 -4.20 8.30
C GLN A 342 11.24 -5.66 8.72
N GLY A 343 10.48 -6.41 7.92
CA GLY A 343 10.29 -7.85 8.15
C GLY A 343 11.60 -8.63 8.08
N ILE A 344 12.43 -8.37 7.06
CA ILE A 344 13.78 -8.96 6.92
C ILE A 344 14.66 -8.56 8.09
N ALA A 345 14.70 -7.28 8.46
CA ALA A 345 15.52 -6.80 9.57
C ALA A 345 15.13 -7.49 10.89
N LYS A 346 13.84 -7.56 11.20
CA LYS A 346 13.35 -8.28 12.40
C LYS A 346 13.70 -9.76 12.36
N ALA A 347 13.60 -10.42 11.19
CA ALA A 347 13.87 -11.85 11.05
C ALA A 347 15.36 -12.21 11.16
N HIS A 348 16.26 -11.35 10.67
CA HIS A 348 17.68 -11.64 10.56
C HIS A 348 18.55 -10.89 11.58
N LEU A 349 18.15 -9.65 11.96
CA LEU A 349 18.91 -8.82 12.90
C LEU A 349 18.30 -8.84 14.31
N GLY A 350 17.09 -9.39 14.48
CA GLY A 350 16.32 -9.37 15.73
C GLY A 350 15.81 -7.98 16.12
N LYS A 351 15.92 -6.98 15.23
CA LYS A 351 15.47 -5.60 15.45
C LYS A 351 15.07 -4.95 14.14
N ALA A 352 14.18 -3.96 14.20
CA ALA A 352 13.83 -3.11 13.08
C ALA A 352 14.89 -2.02 12.85
N TYR A 353 14.94 -1.46 11.65
CA TYR A 353 15.62 -0.22 11.36
C TYR A 353 14.87 0.97 11.95
N THR A 354 15.60 2.00 12.36
CA THR A 354 15.01 3.28 12.80
C THR A 354 14.47 4.08 11.59
N PRO A 355 13.63 5.09 11.81
CA PRO A 355 13.15 5.96 10.74
C PRO A 355 14.29 6.58 9.90
N GLU A 356 15.33 7.05 10.57
CA GLU A 356 16.51 7.63 9.90
C GLU A 356 17.27 6.59 9.06
N GLU A 357 17.54 5.40 9.62
CA GLU A 357 18.23 4.31 8.93
C GLU A 357 17.42 3.87 7.70
N LEU A 358 16.09 3.64 7.86
CA LEU A 358 15.26 3.15 6.75
C LEU A 358 15.08 4.21 5.66
N ARG A 359 14.91 5.49 6.03
CA ARG A 359 14.88 6.58 5.07
C ARG A 359 16.18 6.65 4.27
N ALA A 360 17.33 6.55 4.92
CA ALA A 360 18.63 6.53 4.25
C ALA A 360 18.81 5.32 3.33
N ILE A 361 18.30 4.15 3.73
CA ILE A 361 18.32 2.92 2.93
C ILE A 361 17.48 3.08 1.66
N LEU A 362 16.23 3.53 1.79
CA LEU A 362 15.29 3.66 0.68
C LEU A 362 15.68 4.77 -0.29
N SER A 363 16.23 5.90 0.20
CA SER A 363 16.58 7.06 -0.62
C SER A 363 18.01 7.02 -1.18
N ASN A 364 18.74 5.91 -0.99
CA ASN A 364 20.12 5.79 -1.45
C ASN A 364 20.20 5.75 -3.00
N PRO A 365 20.83 6.76 -3.65
CA PRO A 365 20.88 6.84 -5.11
C PRO A 365 21.74 5.75 -5.78
N ASN A 366 22.49 4.97 -5.00
CA ASN A 366 23.29 3.87 -5.52
C ASN A 366 22.54 2.53 -5.53
N THR A 367 21.41 2.46 -4.84
CA THR A 367 20.54 1.27 -4.76
C THR A 367 19.10 1.57 -5.16
N GLY A 368 18.91 2.62 -5.96
CA GLY A 368 17.60 2.99 -6.50
C GLY A 368 17.70 3.46 -7.94
N THR A 369 16.60 3.36 -8.67
CA THR A 369 16.47 3.86 -10.04
C THR A 369 16.27 5.37 -10.00
N LYS A 370 17.10 6.10 -10.73
CA LYS A 370 16.97 7.55 -10.89
C LYS A 370 15.91 7.86 -11.94
N SER A 371 15.20 8.98 -11.78
CA SER A 371 14.34 9.50 -12.84
C SER A 371 15.15 9.94 -14.06
N ASN A 372 14.48 10.17 -15.18
CA ASN A 372 15.13 10.58 -16.44
C ASN A 372 15.97 11.86 -16.32
N ASN A 373 15.49 12.82 -15.52
CA ASN A 373 16.15 14.08 -15.25
C ASN A 373 16.19 14.40 -13.75
N PRO A 374 17.05 13.74 -12.96
CA PRO A 374 17.02 13.86 -11.50
C PRO A 374 17.16 15.30 -10.99
N SER A 375 17.89 16.14 -11.72
CA SER A 375 18.13 17.55 -11.36
C SER A 375 16.89 18.44 -11.54
N SER A 376 15.98 18.11 -12.47
CA SER A 376 14.74 18.82 -12.70
C SER A 376 13.55 18.16 -12.03
N ASP A 377 13.50 16.82 -12.02
CA ASP A 377 12.42 16.05 -11.43
C ASP A 377 12.39 16.18 -9.90
N ARG A 378 13.54 16.16 -9.26
CA ARG A 378 13.72 16.32 -7.81
C ARG A 378 12.73 15.55 -6.94
N ILE A 379 12.56 14.23 -7.27
CA ILE A 379 11.65 13.32 -6.58
C ILE A 379 12.39 12.13 -5.92
N GLY A 380 13.72 12.21 -5.78
CA GLY A 380 14.53 11.14 -5.21
C GLY A 380 14.74 9.97 -6.18
N VAL A 381 14.65 8.75 -5.69
CA VAL A 381 14.85 7.50 -6.45
C VAL A 381 13.69 6.52 -6.22
N LEU A 382 13.44 5.63 -7.18
CA LEU A 382 12.61 4.44 -6.96
C LEU A 382 13.49 3.36 -6.30
N PRO A 383 13.19 2.90 -5.09
CA PRO A 383 14.00 1.87 -4.43
C PRO A 383 14.09 0.58 -5.24
N ASP A 384 15.27 -0.04 -5.28
CA ASP A 384 15.46 -1.38 -5.84
C ASP A 384 15.77 -2.35 -4.70
N LEU A 385 14.78 -3.15 -4.29
CA LEU A 385 14.92 -4.08 -3.17
C LEU A 385 16.05 -5.08 -3.37
N LYS A 386 16.32 -5.52 -4.61
CA LYS A 386 17.44 -6.42 -4.91
C LYS A 386 18.79 -5.75 -4.64
N ALA A 387 18.97 -4.52 -5.13
CA ALA A 387 20.21 -3.77 -4.89
C ALA A 387 20.37 -3.39 -3.42
N ILE A 388 19.28 -2.94 -2.77
CA ILE A 388 19.26 -2.59 -1.35
C ILE A 388 19.64 -3.79 -0.49
N LEU A 389 18.93 -4.90 -0.63
CA LEU A 389 19.09 -6.08 0.22
C LEU A 389 20.46 -6.73 0.00
N SER A 390 20.95 -6.76 -1.25
CA SER A 390 22.31 -7.24 -1.56
C SER A 390 23.38 -6.35 -0.91
N ASN A 391 23.20 -5.03 -0.94
CA ASN A 391 24.11 -4.08 -0.30
C ASN A 391 24.11 -4.20 1.23
N LEU A 392 22.97 -4.56 1.84
CA LEU A 392 22.84 -4.84 3.26
C LEU A 392 23.35 -6.24 3.66
N GLY A 393 23.79 -7.06 2.68
CA GLY A 393 24.32 -8.40 2.92
C GLY A 393 23.26 -9.50 3.00
N PHE A 394 21.99 -9.21 2.73
CA PHE A 394 20.92 -10.20 2.65
C PHE A 394 20.90 -10.84 1.24
N LYS A 395 20.80 -12.14 1.21
CA LYS A 395 20.73 -12.90 -0.04
C LYS A 395 19.40 -13.62 -0.14
N SER A 396 18.78 -13.52 -1.31
CA SER A 396 17.63 -14.32 -1.64
C SER A 396 18.04 -15.78 -1.80
N ASP A 397 17.21 -16.70 -1.30
CA ASP A 397 17.36 -18.14 -1.53
C ASP A 397 17.01 -18.53 -2.99
N LEU A 398 16.49 -17.57 -3.77
CA LEU A 398 16.26 -17.75 -5.21
C LEU A 398 17.60 -17.90 -5.95
N THR A 399 17.74 -18.98 -6.69
CA THR A 399 18.87 -19.12 -7.61
C THR A 399 18.63 -18.28 -8.88
N PRO A 400 19.67 -17.94 -9.66
CA PRO A 400 19.49 -17.25 -10.95
C PRO A 400 18.55 -17.96 -11.94
N ASN A 401 18.37 -19.27 -11.79
CA ASN A 401 17.42 -20.06 -12.58
C ASN A 401 15.99 -20.03 -12.03
N ASP A 402 15.82 -19.57 -10.79
CA ASP A 402 14.54 -19.40 -10.12
C ASP A 402 14.06 -17.93 -10.22
N SER A 403 14.67 -17.12 -11.11
CA SER A 403 14.20 -15.76 -11.36
C SER A 403 12.71 -15.82 -11.60
N ILE A 404 11.94 -15.11 -10.76
CA ILE A 404 10.51 -14.93 -10.96
C ILE A 404 10.39 -14.08 -12.22
N ALA A 405 10.35 -14.78 -13.38
CA ALA A 405 10.08 -14.12 -14.64
C ALA A 405 8.60 -13.72 -14.61
N PHE A 406 8.34 -12.43 -14.75
CA PHE A 406 6.98 -12.02 -15.12
C PHE A 406 6.61 -12.79 -16.38
N PRO A 407 5.42 -13.38 -16.49
CA PRO A 407 5.01 -14.15 -17.66
C PRO A 407 5.30 -13.30 -18.89
N GLU A 408 6.16 -13.81 -19.78
CA GLU A 408 6.43 -13.14 -21.06
C GLU A 408 5.06 -12.80 -21.67
N LYS A 409 4.88 -11.53 -22.02
CA LYS A 409 3.70 -11.12 -22.78
C LYS A 409 3.62 -12.09 -23.95
N ILE A 410 2.64 -12.99 -23.94
CA ILE A 410 2.43 -13.93 -25.03
C ILE A 410 2.32 -13.08 -26.28
N GLU A 411 3.37 -13.04 -27.10
CA GLU A 411 3.33 -12.43 -28.41
C GLU A 411 2.26 -13.18 -29.21
N LYS A 412 1.04 -12.66 -29.18
CA LYS A 412 0.03 -13.08 -30.13
C LYS A 412 0.45 -12.55 -31.47
N ASN A 413 0.94 -13.49 -32.30
CA ASN A 413 1.07 -13.46 -33.75
C ASN A 413 1.78 -12.24 -34.37
N LYS A 414 2.82 -12.56 -35.11
CA LYS A 414 3.51 -11.73 -36.09
C LYS A 414 2.55 -11.17 -37.16
N GLU A 415 1.65 -10.29 -36.81
CA GLU A 415 0.86 -9.43 -37.72
C GLU A 415 0.32 -8.19 -37.00
N ALA A 416 1.07 -7.67 -36.01
CA ALA A 416 0.88 -6.30 -35.51
C ALA A 416 2.25 -5.76 -35.08
N GLU A 417 3.01 -5.31 -36.07
CA GLU A 417 4.03 -4.30 -35.82
C GLU A 417 3.32 -3.08 -35.17
N ASN A 418 3.78 -2.72 -33.95
CA ASN A 418 3.26 -1.65 -33.07
C ASN A 418 2.15 -2.02 -32.08
N SER A 419 2.34 -3.02 -31.24
CA SER A 419 1.66 -3.05 -29.94
C SER A 419 2.54 -2.44 -28.85
N THR A 420 2.80 -1.15 -28.96
CA THR A 420 3.00 -0.28 -27.81
C THR A 420 1.80 -0.43 -26.90
N PHE A 421 1.99 -0.56 -25.60
CA PHE A 421 0.91 -0.38 -24.63
C PHE A 421 0.26 0.96 -24.98
N VAL A 422 -0.91 0.92 -25.60
CA VAL A 422 -1.68 2.15 -25.87
C VAL A 422 -2.40 2.44 -24.58
N PHE A 423 -1.84 3.39 -23.84
CA PHE A 423 -2.55 4.02 -22.76
C PHE A 423 -3.58 4.95 -23.41
N PRO A 424 -4.84 4.93 -22.98
CA PRO A 424 -5.82 5.87 -23.52
C PRO A 424 -5.37 7.30 -23.19
N ASP A 425 -5.21 8.13 -24.21
CA ASP A 425 -5.11 9.58 -24.05
C ASP A 425 -6.51 10.10 -23.73
N GLU A 426 -6.87 10.16 -22.46
CA GLU A 426 -8.03 10.92 -22.03
C GLU A 426 -7.58 12.16 -21.25
N GLU A 427 -7.83 13.32 -21.84
CA GLU A 427 -7.81 14.61 -21.16
C GLU A 427 -8.83 14.59 -20.01
N ILE A 428 -8.35 14.58 -18.78
CA ILE A 428 -9.20 14.73 -17.60
C ILE A 428 -9.49 16.20 -17.40
N LYS A 429 -10.70 16.62 -17.76
CA LYS A 429 -11.27 17.87 -17.27
C LYS A 429 -11.71 17.63 -15.83
N SER A 430 -10.99 18.22 -14.87
CA SER A 430 -11.37 18.24 -13.47
C SER A 430 -12.77 18.84 -13.30
N LYS A 431 -13.73 18.03 -12.83
CA LYS A 431 -14.96 18.52 -12.22
C LYS A 431 -14.76 18.49 -10.72
N GLY A 432 -14.84 19.67 -10.11
CA GLY A 432 -14.66 19.85 -8.69
C GLY A 432 -15.61 18.97 -7.87
N ASP A 433 -15.04 18.24 -6.96
CA ASP A 433 -15.76 17.49 -5.94
C ASP A 433 -15.83 18.29 -4.63
N LYS A 434 -16.84 17.98 -3.85
CA LYS A 434 -17.29 18.74 -2.69
C LYS A 434 -16.22 18.78 -1.59
N SER A 435 -15.72 19.99 -1.27
CA SER A 435 -14.85 20.21 -0.13
C SER A 435 -15.60 19.89 1.18
N SER A 436 -14.99 19.07 2.02
CA SER A 436 -15.37 18.95 3.41
C SER A 436 -14.58 19.96 4.25
N THR A 437 -15.28 20.75 5.06
CA THR A 437 -14.65 21.77 5.91
C THR A 437 -13.99 21.11 7.11
N ILE A 438 -12.69 21.32 7.28
CA ILE A 438 -11.92 20.82 8.42
C ILE A 438 -11.69 21.96 9.40
N THR A 439 -11.89 21.66 10.67
CA THR A 439 -11.58 22.58 11.76
C THR A 439 -10.21 22.24 12.34
N PHE A 440 -9.23 23.11 12.14
CA PHE A 440 -7.92 22.98 12.80
C PHE A 440 -7.96 23.49 14.24
N PRO A 441 -7.10 22.96 15.14
CA PRO A 441 -6.88 23.54 16.44
C PRO A 441 -6.40 25.00 16.29
N GLU A 442 -6.88 25.88 17.16
CA GLU A 442 -6.56 27.35 17.12
C GLU A 442 -5.04 27.66 17.16
N GLU A 443 -4.23 26.69 17.55
CA GLU A 443 -2.76 26.82 17.65
C GLU A 443 -2.05 26.91 16.28
N ASP A 444 -2.70 26.49 15.19
CA ASP A 444 -2.10 26.44 13.86
C ASP A 444 -2.31 27.72 13.03
N LEU A 445 -3.26 28.57 13.44
CA LEU A 445 -3.60 29.77 12.71
C LEU A 445 -3.22 31.00 13.52
N ASN A 446 -2.42 31.90 12.95
CA ASN A 446 -2.25 33.24 13.50
C ASN A 446 -3.62 33.95 13.49
N GLN A 447 -3.95 34.68 14.56
CA GLN A 447 -5.27 35.26 14.87
C GLN A 447 -5.93 36.12 13.75
N LYS A 448 -5.36 36.24 12.57
CA LYS A 448 -5.87 37.07 11.48
C LYS A 448 -6.56 36.33 10.34
N GLU A 449 -6.45 35.01 10.24
CA GLU A 449 -6.98 34.25 9.10
C GLU A 449 -7.81 33.06 9.58
N LYS A 450 -9.10 33.30 9.81
CA LYS A 450 -10.13 32.26 9.91
C LYS A 450 -10.71 32.09 8.50
N GLU A 451 -10.01 31.42 7.61
CA GLU A 451 -10.56 30.96 6.35
C GLU A 451 -10.66 29.45 6.33
N ASP A 452 -11.71 28.94 5.71
CA ASP A 452 -11.98 27.51 5.59
C ASP A 452 -10.83 26.82 4.84
N VAL A 453 -10.26 25.77 5.45
CA VAL A 453 -9.23 24.94 4.83
C VAL A 453 -9.88 23.67 4.30
N SER A 454 -9.69 23.39 3.02
CA SER A 454 -10.24 22.20 2.36
C SER A 454 -9.22 21.07 2.32
N ILE A 455 -9.66 19.85 2.67
CA ILE A 455 -8.89 18.63 2.43
C ILE A 455 -9.18 18.18 1.00
N VAL A 456 -8.11 17.88 0.25
CA VAL A 456 -8.22 17.28 -1.07
C VAL A 456 -7.64 15.88 -0.98
N PHE A 457 -8.50 14.88 -1.16
CA PHE A 457 -8.02 13.54 -1.45
C PHE A 457 -7.61 13.50 -2.92
N PRO A 458 -6.41 13.04 -3.24
CA PRO A 458 -6.02 12.88 -4.64
C PRO A 458 -6.88 11.79 -5.29
N GLU A 459 -7.54 12.12 -6.39
CA GLU A 459 -8.21 11.16 -7.28
C GLU A 459 -7.23 10.30 -8.06
#